data_bb062e6224b525949f0e60e480be47f0
#
_entry.id   bb062e6224b525949f0e60e480be47f0
#
_cell.length_a   1.000
_cell.length_b   1.000
_cell.length_c   1.000
_cell.angle_alpha   90.00
_cell.angle_beta   90.00
_cell.angle_gamma   90.00
#
_symmetry.space_group_name_H-M   'P 1'
#
loop_
_entity.id
_entity.type
_entity.pdbx_description
1 polymer ?
#
loop_
_entity_poly.entity_id
_entity_poly.type
_entity_poly.pdbx_seq_one_letter_code
_entity_poly.pdbx_strand_id
1 'polypeptide(L)'
;MGNLILKNCKTIDNNTINIIIENGKIKEIKKTILPSDTATDKTIDIKDKIVIPGLIDPHVHFRDPGLTHKETWKTGSQAAAHGGYTTVIDMPNTIPKTDTLKNFQEKKEIAQKSIVDFGLQAGVKTEQDVLEMNN
;
A
#
# COMPACT_ATOMS: atom_id res chain seq x y z
N MET A 1 15.29 -1.39 9.97
CA MET A 1 15.30 -0.59 8.72
C MET A 1 16.08 0.67 9.01
N GLY A 2 16.96 1.12 8.09
CA GLY A 2 17.73 2.34 8.27
C GLY A 2 16.87 3.60 8.18
N ASN A 3 17.44 4.72 8.61
CA ASN A 3 16.79 6.01 8.53
C ASN A 3 16.96 6.60 7.12
N LEU A 4 15.96 7.33 6.63
CA LEU A 4 15.95 7.92 5.30
C LEU A 4 15.53 9.38 5.37
N ILE A 5 16.22 10.25 4.64
CA ILE A 5 15.80 11.63 4.41
C ILE A 5 15.44 11.82 2.94
N LEU A 6 14.27 12.36 2.66
CA LEU A 6 13.89 12.88 1.35
C LEU A 6 14.06 14.40 1.39
N LYS A 7 14.96 14.94 0.57
CA LYS A 7 15.27 16.37 0.51
C LYS A 7 14.64 17.03 -0.71
N ASN A 8 14.39 18.34 -0.60
CA ASN A 8 13.89 19.15 -1.70
C ASN A 8 12.60 18.62 -2.31
N CYS A 9 11.67 18.21 -1.44
CA CYS A 9 10.33 17.80 -1.83
C CYS A 9 9.45 19.04 -2.04
N LYS A 10 8.62 19.08 -3.08
CA LYS A 10 7.58 20.09 -3.24
C LYS A 10 6.23 19.53 -2.79
N THR A 11 5.46 20.32 -2.07
CA THR A 11 4.04 20.06 -1.85
C THR A 11 3.21 20.53 -3.03
N ILE A 12 1.93 20.16 -3.09
CA ILE A 12 0.98 20.66 -4.10
C ILE A 12 0.91 22.20 -4.08
N ASP A 13 1.02 22.81 -2.89
CA ASP A 13 1.04 24.28 -2.72
C ASP A 13 2.41 24.91 -3.02
N ASN A 14 3.29 24.17 -3.67
CA ASN A 14 4.63 24.58 -4.07
C ASN A 14 5.58 24.97 -2.91
N ASN A 15 5.30 24.53 -1.68
CA ASN A 15 6.22 24.70 -0.56
C ASN A 15 7.34 23.65 -0.63
N THR A 16 8.57 24.08 -0.33
CA THR A 16 9.70 23.13 -0.20
C THR A 16 9.72 22.56 1.22
N ILE A 17 9.75 21.24 1.30
CA ILE A 17 9.85 20.49 2.54
C ILE A 17 10.89 19.38 2.44
N ASN A 18 11.30 18.88 3.59
CA ASN A 18 12.12 17.68 3.72
C ASN A 18 11.40 16.70 4.63
N ILE A 19 11.47 15.41 4.33
CA ILE A 19 10.77 14.36 5.07
C ILE A 19 11.82 13.44 5.68
N ILE A 20 11.76 13.29 7.01
CA ILE A 20 12.60 12.38 7.77
C ILE A 20 11.78 11.12 8.07
N ILE A 21 12.31 9.97 7.67
CA ILE A 21 11.69 8.66 7.84
C ILE A 21 12.59 7.83 8.76
N GLU A 22 12.01 7.28 9.81
CA GLU A 22 12.66 6.43 10.79
C GLU A 22 11.83 5.17 11.00
N ASN A 23 12.48 4.00 10.91
CA ASN A 23 11.80 2.70 11.05
C ASN A 23 10.58 2.54 10.12
N GLY A 24 10.65 3.06 8.88
CA GLY A 24 9.59 2.96 7.87
C GLY A 24 8.41 3.91 8.08
N LYS A 25 8.50 4.85 9.05
CA LYS A 25 7.44 5.84 9.35
C LYS A 25 7.97 7.26 9.19
N ILE A 26 7.11 8.18 8.75
CA ILE A 26 7.44 9.61 8.74
C ILE A 26 7.57 10.06 10.20
N LYS A 27 8.80 10.44 10.56
CA LYS A 27 9.12 10.97 11.88
C LYS A 27 8.85 12.47 11.95
N GLU A 28 9.27 13.20 10.93
CA GLU A 28 9.18 14.65 10.92
C GLU A 28 9.13 15.20 9.48
N ILE A 29 8.43 16.31 9.30
CA ILE A 29 8.43 17.11 8.07
C ILE A 29 8.91 18.51 8.46
N LYS A 30 10.00 18.97 7.86
CA LYS A 30 10.59 20.28 8.19
C LYS A 30 11.05 21.04 6.95
N LYS A 31 11.13 22.38 7.07
CA LYS A 31 11.60 23.24 5.98
C LYS A 31 13.10 23.16 5.80
N THR A 32 13.86 22.99 6.87
CA THR A 32 15.33 22.99 6.86
C THR A 32 15.86 21.72 7.49
N ILE A 33 16.86 21.11 6.86
CA ILE A 33 17.62 19.99 7.42
C ILE A 33 18.78 20.55 8.23
N LEU A 34 18.92 20.09 9.46
CA LEU A 34 20.05 20.43 10.33
C LEU A 34 21.16 19.38 10.20
N PRO A 35 22.42 19.73 10.52
CA PRO A 35 23.50 18.74 10.53
C PRO A 35 23.23 17.52 11.42
N SER A 36 22.51 17.71 12.52
CA SER A 36 22.08 16.61 13.41
C SER A 36 21.11 15.65 12.79
N ASP A 37 20.36 16.05 11.75
CA ASP A 37 19.41 15.20 11.04
C ASP A 37 20.14 14.26 10.07
N THR A 38 21.35 14.62 9.62
CA THR A 38 22.09 13.90 8.59
C THR A 38 22.86 12.67 9.11
N ALA A 39 22.79 12.39 10.40
CA ALA A 39 23.27 11.13 10.98
C ALA A 39 22.36 9.93 10.58
N THR A 40 21.93 9.92 9.31
CA THR A 40 21.01 8.91 8.75
C THR A 40 21.74 8.08 7.70
N ASP A 41 21.26 6.84 7.52
CA ASP A 41 21.90 5.88 6.62
C ASP A 41 21.77 6.27 5.14
N LYS A 42 20.73 7.01 4.77
CA LYS A 42 20.47 7.36 3.38
C LYS A 42 19.77 8.72 3.22
N THR A 43 20.23 9.50 2.26
CA THR A 43 19.57 10.74 1.83
C THR A 43 19.29 10.68 0.33
N ILE A 44 18.06 11.02 -0.06
CA ILE A 44 17.65 11.10 -1.48
C ILE A 44 17.19 12.53 -1.76
N ASP A 45 17.78 13.14 -2.77
CA ASP A 45 17.35 14.44 -3.29
C ASP A 45 16.23 14.24 -4.31
N ILE A 46 15.04 14.74 -3.99
CA ILE A 46 13.83 14.64 -4.82
C ILE A 46 13.83 15.69 -5.95
N LYS A 47 14.77 16.64 -5.93
CA LYS A 47 14.98 17.62 -7.00
C LYS A 47 13.71 18.42 -7.34
N ASP A 48 13.07 18.96 -6.30
CA ASP A 48 11.86 19.77 -6.41
C ASP A 48 10.65 19.10 -7.07
N LYS A 49 10.63 17.76 -7.15
CA LYS A 49 9.44 17.03 -7.57
C LYS A 49 8.34 17.11 -6.51
N ILE A 50 7.11 17.14 -6.97
CA ILE A 50 5.94 17.12 -6.10
C ILE A 50 5.85 15.76 -5.39
N VAL A 51 5.66 15.79 -4.09
CA VAL A 51 5.37 14.61 -3.27
C VAL A 51 3.93 14.66 -2.81
N ILE A 52 3.27 13.50 -2.88
CA ILE A 52 1.91 13.30 -2.40
C ILE A 52 1.89 12.03 -1.53
N PRO A 53 0.89 11.85 -0.66
CA PRO A 53 0.64 10.56 -0.04
C PRO A 53 0.48 9.47 -1.09
N GLY A 54 0.86 8.25 -0.76
CA GLY A 54 0.62 7.10 -1.63
C GLY A 54 -0.86 6.98 -1.98
N LEU A 55 -1.17 6.66 -3.23
CA LEU A 55 -2.54 6.51 -3.69
C LEU A 55 -3.15 5.22 -3.14
N ILE A 56 -4.46 5.26 -2.91
CA ILE A 56 -5.25 4.09 -2.48
C ILE A 56 -6.24 3.77 -3.60
N ASP A 57 -6.22 2.52 -4.10
CA ASP A 57 -7.23 2.02 -5.01
C ASP A 57 -8.19 1.10 -4.24
N PRO A 58 -9.42 1.55 -3.96
CA PRO A 58 -10.39 0.78 -3.17
C PRO A 58 -11.13 -0.29 -3.97
N HIS A 59 -10.81 -0.50 -5.25
CA HIS A 59 -11.57 -1.38 -6.12
C HIS A 59 -10.72 -2.01 -7.22
N VAL A 60 -9.93 -3.03 -6.86
CA VAL A 60 -9.12 -3.78 -7.84
C VAL A 60 -9.62 -5.21 -8.01
N HIS A 61 -9.20 -5.85 -9.10
CA HIS A 61 -9.51 -7.24 -9.41
C HIS A 61 -8.23 -8.01 -9.77
N PHE A 62 -7.49 -8.47 -8.78
CA PHE A 62 -6.25 -9.23 -9.01
C PHE A 62 -6.47 -10.68 -9.44
N ARG A 63 -7.73 -11.15 -9.44
CA ARG A 63 -8.10 -12.44 -10.04
C ARG A 63 -7.46 -13.69 -9.43
N ASP A 64 -6.72 -13.53 -8.36
CA ASP A 64 -6.02 -14.59 -7.64
C ASP A 64 -6.67 -14.76 -6.23
N PRO A 65 -7.18 -15.94 -5.92
CA PRO A 65 -7.06 -17.23 -6.59
C PRO A 65 -8.01 -17.47 -7.78
N GLY A 66 -7.68 -18.50 -8.55
CA GLY A 66 -8.55 -19.18 -9.51
C GLY A 66 -8.60 -18.61 -10.93
N LEU A 67 -8.17 -17.36 -11.13
CA LEU A 67 -8.15 -16.70 -12.44
C LEU A 67 -6.77 -16.10 -12.75
N THR A 68 -5.71 -16.74 -12.27
CA THR A 68 -4.32 -16.24 -12.31
C THR A 68 -3.75 -16.07 -13.73
N HIS A 69 -4.41 -16.63 -14.73
CA HIS A 69 -4.09 -16.37 -16.14
C HIS A 69 -4.42 -14.93 -16.57
N LYS A 70 -5.24 -14.21 -15.79
CA LYS A 70 -5.60 -12.81 -16.05
C LYS A 70 -4.71 -11.86 -15.27
N GLU A 71 -4.50 -12.14 -13.98
CA GLU A 71 -3.68 -11.33 -13.05
C GLU A 71 -3.37 -12.13 -11.79
N THR A 72 -2.29 -11.76 -11.11
CA THR A 72 -1.88 -12.33 -9.81
C THR A 72 -1.65 -11.22 -8.78
N TRP A 73 -1.65 -11.58 -7.49
CA TRP A 73 -1.29 -10.63 -6.43
C TRP A 73 0.10 -10.01 -6.63
N LYS A 74 1.06 -10.82 -7.10
CA LYS A 74 2.43 -10.33 -7.33
C LYS A 74 2.47 -9.29 -8.45
N THR A 75 1.94 -9.62 -9.62
CA THR A 75 2.03 -8.76 -10.81
C THR A 75 1.10 -7.56 -10.72
N GLY A 76 -0.12 -7.72 -10.19
CA GLY A 76 -1.05 -6.63 -9.97
C GLY A 76 -0.53 -5.61 -8.94
N SER A 77 0.06 -6.08 -7.83
CA SER A 77 0.65 -5.17 -6.85
C SER A 77 1.90 -4.45 -7.37
N GLN A 78 2.69 -5.09 -8.24
CA GLN A 78 3.80 -4.43 -8.94
C GLN A 78 3.30 -3.33 -9.88
N ALA A 79 2.22 -3.58 -10.62
CA ALA A 79 1.59 -2.57 -11.47
C ALA A 79 1.02 -1.41 -10.64
N ALA A 80 0.36 -1.70 -9.52
CA ALA A 80 -0.13 -0.70 -8.57
C ALA A 80 1.02 0.18 -8.05
N ALA A 81 2.10 -0.41 -7.55
CA ALA A 81 3.27 0.31 -7.06
C ALA A 81 3.90 1.19 -8.15
N HIS A 82 3.98 0.70 -9.40
CA HIS A 82 4.49 1.46 -10.54
C HIS A 82 3.61 2.67 -10.88
N GLY A 83 2.30 2.57 -10.62
CA GLY A 83 1.33 3.67 -10.75
C GLY A 83 1.28 4.62 -9.55
N GLY A 84 2.08 4.38 -8.50
CA GLY A 84 2.08 5.22 -7.28
C GLY A 84 1.03 4.82 -6.25
N TYR A 85 0.35 3.70 -6.44
CA TYR A 85 -0.57 3.14 -5.45
C TYR A 85 0.21 2.36 -4.39
N THR A 86 -0.03 2.70 -3.13
CA THR A 86 0.61 2.06 -1.97
C THR A 86 -0.34 1.13 -1.23
N THR A 87 -1.64 1.21 -1.52
CA THR A 87 -2.68 0.38 -0.93
C THR A 87 -3.72 0.04 -1.98
N VAL A 88 -4.16 -1.22 -2.00
CA VAL A 88 -5.23 -1.70 -2.89
C VAL A 88 -6.27 -2.48 -2.10
N ILE A 89 -7.54 -2.44 -2.52
CA ILE A 89 -8.60 -3.25 -1.91
C ILE A 89 -9.20 -4.15 -2.99
N ASP A 90 -8.99 -5.46 -2.86
CA ASP A 90 -9.41 -6.41 -3.89
C ASP A 90 -10.83 -6.91 -3.68
N MET A 91 -11.53 -7.04 -4.79
CA MET A 91 -12.93 -7.42 -4.85
C MET A 91 -13.14 -8.93 -4.64
N PRO A 92 -14.34 -9.35 -4.15
CA PRO A 92 -14.58 -10.74 -3.72
C PRO A 92 -14.83 -11.74 -4.86
N ASN A 93 -14.76 -11.32 -6.13
CA ASN A 93 -15.16 -12.14 -7.29
C ASN A 93 -14.05 -13.03 -7.85
N THR A 94 -13.31 -13.70 -6.98
CA THR A 94 -12.30 -14.73 -7.29
C THR A 94 -12.93 -16.13 -7.40
N ILE A 95 -12.15 -17.17 -7.62
CA ILE A 95 -12.57 -18.57 -7.60
C ILE A 95 -11.65 -19.34 -6.64
N PRO A 96 -12.18 -19.76 -5.46
CA PRO A 96 -13.54 -19.53 -4.97
C PRO A 96 -13.82 -18.04 -4.71
N LYS A 97 -15.11 -17.68 -4.62
CA LYS A 97 -15.52 -16.34 -4.20
C LYS A 97 -15.13 -16.10 -2.73
N THR A 98 -14.82 -14.85 -2.40
CA THR A 98 -14.49 -14.45 -1.02
C THR A 98 -15.79 -14.18 -0.25
N ASP A 99 -16.63 -15.20 -0.08
CA ASP A 99 -17.98 -15.12 0.49
C ASP A 99 -18.16 -16.00 1.74
N THR A 100 -17.10 -16.63 2.21
CA THR A 100 -17.02 -17.37 3.48
C THR A 100 -15.73 -17.01 4.21
N LEU A 101 -15.72 -17.18 5.54
CA LEU A 101 -14.52 -16.96 6.35
C LEU A 101 -13.33 -17.80 5.86
N LYS A 102 -13.58 -19.06 5.50
CA LYS A 102 -12.54 -19.95 4.95
C LYS A 102 -11.91 -19.36 3.69
N ASN A 103 -12.73 -18.99 2.70
CA ASN A 103 -12.25 -18.44 1.43
C ASN A 103 -11.57 -17.09 1.61
N PHE A 104 -12.02 -16.28 2.59
CA PHE A 104 -11.39 -15.03 2.96
C PHE A 104 -9.97 -15.25 3.51
N GLN A 105 -9.82 -16.20 4.43
CA GLN A 105 -8.52 -16.53 5.03
C GLN A 105 -7.55 -17.10 3.98
N GLU A 106 -8.00 -18.02 3.12
CA GLU A 106 -7.19 -18.57 2.04
C GLU A 106 -6.70 -17.47 1.08
N LYS A 107 -7.59 -16.56 0.69
CA LYS A 107 -7.23 -15.42 -0.15
C LYS A 107 -6.27 -14.47 0.55
N LYS A 108 -6.44 -14.21 1.84
CA LYS A 108 -5.54 -13.38 2.65
C LYS A 108 -4.11 -13.93 2.67
N GLU A 109 -3.95 -15.26 2.77
CA GLU A 109 -2.63 -15.91 2.70
C GLU A 109 -1.99 -15.72 1.31
N ILE A 110 -2.77 -15.89 0.24
CA ILE A 110 -2.29 -15.69 -1.13
C ILE A 110 -1.88 -14.23 -1.36
N ALA A 111 -2.64 -13.29 -0.79
CA ALA A 111 -2.43 -11.85 -0.89
C ALA A 111 -1.12 -11.36 -0.23
N GLN A 112 -0.50 -12.15 0.65
CA GLN A 112 0.83 -11.86 1.21
C GLN A 112 1.93 -11.72 0.16
N LYS A 113 1.68 -12.14 -1.09
CA LYS A 113 2.57 -11.92 -2.24
C LYS A 113 2.56 -10.48 -2.76
N SER A 114 1.65 -9.65 -2.26
CA SER A 114 1.56 -8.23 -2.60
C SER A 114 2.81 -7.48 -2.12
N ILE A 115 3.28 -6.54 -2.92
CA ILE A 115 4.37 -5.61 -2.55
C ILE A 115 3.85 -4.25 -2.05
N VAL A 116 2.54 -4.04 -2.10
CA VAL A 116 1.85 -2.88 -1.52
C VAL A 116 0.90 -3.36 -0.43
N ASP A 117 0.46 -2.46 0.43
CA ASP A 117 -0.56 -2.78 1.43
C ASP A 117 -1.86 -3.20 0.75
N PHE A 118 -2.60 -4.09 1.40
CA PHE A 118 -3.84 -4.58 0.81
C PHE A 118 -4.98 -4.74 1.82
N GLY A 119 -6.19 -4.58 1.31
CA GLY A 119 -7.43 -4.99 1.94
C GLY A 119 -8.19 -5.98 1.05
N LEU A 120 -9.11 -6.72 1.64
CA LEU A 120 -9.98 -7.65 0.94
C LEU A 120 -11.44 -7.30 1.22
N GLN A 121 -12.25 -7.24 0.18
CA GLN A 121 -13.69 -7.18 0.34
C GLN A 121 -14.28 -8.59 0.44
N ALA A 122 -15.25 -8.76 1.34
CA ALA A 122 -16.04 -9.96 1.48
C ALA A 122 -17.38 -9.82 0.76
N GLY A 123 -17.77 -10.85 0.02
CA GLY A 123 -19.05 -10.93 -0.68
C GLY A 123 -20.10 -11.63 0.19
N VAL A 124 -20.39 -11.10 1.39
CA VAL A 124 -21.34 -11.68 2.33
C VAL A 124 -22.74 -11.75 1.73
N LYS A 125 -23.48 -12.81 2.05
CA LYS A 125 -24.83 -13.07 1.56
C LYS A 125 -25.87 -13.08 2.65
N THR A 126 -25.44 -13.38 3.88
CA THR A 126 -26.31 -13.53 5.04
C THR A 126 -25.77 -12.75 6.23
N GLU A 127 -26.62 -12.47 7.19
CA GLU A 127 -26.22 -11.86 8.47
C GLU A 127 -25.22 -12.74 9.22
N GLN A 128 -25.37 -14.07 9.11
CA GLN A 128 -24.44 -15.02 9.72
C GLN A 128 -23.03 -14.90 9.14
N ASP A 129 -22.88 -14.71 7.82
CA ASP A 129 -21.58 -14.51 7.19
C ASP A 129 -20.87 -13.25 7.76
N VAL A 130 -21.65 -12.18 8.03
CA VAL A 130 -21.10 -10.94 8.64
C VAL A 130 -20.59 -11.22 10.05
N LEU A 131 -21.37 -11.96 10.86
CA LEU A 131 -20.99 -12.29 12.23
C LEU A 131 -19.73 -13.16 12.29
N GLU A 132 -19.61 -14.13 11.38
CA GLU A 132 -18.42 -15.00 11.29
C GLU A 132 -17.16 -14.25 10.88
N MET A 133 -17.27 -13.23 10.03
CA MET A 133 -16.12 -12.43 9.56
C MET A 133 -15.69 -11.35 10.55
N ASN A 134 -16.48 -11.03 11.56
CA ASN A 134 -16.14 -10.04 12.60
C ASN A 134 -15.37 -10.64 13.80
N ASN A 135 -15.17 -11.95 13.84
CA ASN A 135 -14.40 -12.66 14.86
C ASN A 135 -13.00 -13.03 14.33
#